data_2bf2c9fc3f3b6923ffa13057c5b5e50c
#
_entry.id   2bf2c9fc3f3b6923ffa13057c5b5e50c
#
_cell.length_a   1.000
_cell.length_b   1.000
_cell.length_c   1.000
_cell.angle_alpha   90.00
_cell.angle_beta   90.00
_cell.angle_gamma   90.00
#
_symmetry.space_group_name_H-M   'P 1'
#
loop_
_entity.id
_entity.type
_entity.pdbx_description
1 polymer ?
#
loop_
_entity_poly.entity_id
_entity_poly.type
_entity_poly.pdbx_seq_one_letter_code
_entity_poly.pdbx_strand_id
1 'polypeptide(L)'
;MSKKPKVLVIGSGGVGAISALSLTTNNKSEVTLVVRSDFELISNNGYSIDSCTYGKLTNWKPHHLAKSVDHATTDFGPFDYILVTTKNVPDGPITCEEIIKPAIKTGNEVIILLQNGLGIENPMFEAFPNHLILSGVSLIGSTYYHGHVKNLGKDFVYLGDFKSKLERSDLSFEKIQKFIEIYQNNDPLKNTILLDEDVQKRRWEKLIYNSVFNTISALVQLDNTRIQMTIGNEELIRPAMLEVIAIAKSVGVECDPTLIDKYLHIGDGFFYSPSMCVDVRKGQLMELEIILGNPMRIAKENNVPTPILSTIYPLLKLVQFRLKEEKKMFEIDKNDFQGNSDDYQKIFSEKYTTKH
;
A
#
# COMPACT_ATOMS: atom_id res chain seq x y z
N MET A 1 25.97 -14.46 -21.54
CA MET A 1 24.91 -14.47 -20.49
C MET A 1 24.03 -13.24 -20.74
N SER A 2 22.72 -13.41 -20.81
CA SER A 2 21.80 -12.27 -20.93
C SER A 2 21.95 -11.36 -19.71
N LYS A 3 21.90 -10.03 -19.90
CA LYS A 3 21.97 -9.05 -18.82
C LYS A 3 20.78 -9.27 -17.86
N LYS A 4 21.06 -9.29 -16.54
CA LYS A 4 19.99 -9.41 -15.54
C LYS A 4 19.09 -8.18 -15.57
N PRO A 5 17.77 -8.35 -15.43
CA PRO A 5 16.87 -7.21 -15.28
C PRO A 5 17.24 -6.38 -14.05
N LYS A 6 17.17 -5.05 -14.21
CA LYS A 6 17.36 -4.09 -13.12
C LYS A 6 16.03 -3.72 -12.49
N VAL A 7 15.91 -3.89 -11.19
CA VAL A 7 14.69 -3.60 -10.43
C VAL A 7 14.97 -2.49 -9.43
N LEU A 8 14.19 -1.40 -9.55
CA LEU A 8 14.14 -0.35 -8.54
C LEU A 8 13.00 -0.65 -7.56
N VAL A 9 13.31 -0.78 -6.28
CA VAL A 9 12.31 -0.89 -5.21
C VAL A 9 12.22 0.46 -4.52
N ILE A 10 11.06 1.11 -4.61
CA ILE A 10 10.79 2.41 -4.00
C ILE A 10 9.96 2.19 -2.74
N GLY A 11 10.56 2.42 -1.59
CA GLY A 11 9.99 2.19 -0.27
C GLY A 11 10.75 1.10 0.49
N SER A 12 11.27 1.47 1.66
CA SER A 12 12.17 0.64 2.49
C SER A 12 11.54 0.16 3.80
N GLY A 13 10.20 0.19 3.85
CA GLY A 13 9.42 -0.36 4.96
C GLY A 13 9.40 -1.90 4.96
N GLY A 14 8.57 -2.50 5.81
CA GLY A 14 8.50 -3.96 5.96
C GLY A 14 8.24 -4.70 4.65
N VAL A 15 7.28 -4.23 3.84
CA VAL A 15 6.97 -4.84 2.53
C VAL A 15 8.15 -4.67 1.56
N GLY A 16 8.67 -3.44 1.40
CA GLY A 16 9.74 -3.18 0.45
C GLY A 16 11.05 -3.91 0.77
N ALA A 17 11.41 -4.01 2.04
CA ALA A 17 12.60 -4.75 2.47
C ALA A 17 12.47 -6.26 2.15
N ILE A 18 11.30 -6.87 2.42
CA ILE A 18 11.06 -8.30 2.09
C ILE A 18 10.97 -8.50 0.57
N SER A 19 10.35 -7.58 -0.17
CA SER A 19 10.32 -7.65 -1.64
C SER A 19 11.73 -7.56 -2.25
N ALA A 20 12.56 -6.66 -1.73
CA ALA A 20 13.97 -6.58 -2.15
C ALA A 20 14.75 -7.86 -1.80
N LEU A 21 14.48 -8.45 -0.62
CA LEU A 21 15.07 -9.74 -0.23
C LEU A 21 14.61 -10.86 -1.18
N SER A 22 13.31 -10.94 -1.48
CA SER A 22 12.76 -11.91 -2.44
C SER A 22 13.44 -11.83 -3.80
N LEU A 23 13.59 -10.62 -4.33
CA LEU A 23 14.24 -10.35 -5.63
C LEU A 23 15.74 -10.66 -5.66
N THR A 24 16.43 -10.56 -4.51
CA THR A 24 17.88 -10.79 -4.45
C THR A 24 18.27 -12.24 -4.19
N THR A 25 17.38 -13.02 -3.51
CA THR A 25 17.72 -14.35 -2.97
C THR A 25 18.20 -15.32 -4.05
N ASN A 26 17.59 -15.33 -5.24
CA ASN A 26 18.02 -16.22 -6.33
C ASN A 26 19.00 -15.58 -7.32
N ASN A 27 19.38 -14.33 -7.09
CA ASN A 27 20.32 -13.59 -7.94
C ASN A 27 19.88 -13.53 -9.42
N LYS A 28 18.56 -13.50 -9.69
CA LYS A 28 17.97 -13.45 -11.04
C LYS A 28 17.82 -12.00 -11.56
N SER A 29 17.91 -11.01 -10.69
CA SER A 29 17.83 -9.58 -10.99
C SER A 29 18.89 -8.79 -10.24
N GLU A 30 19.13 -7.55 -10.67
CA GLU A 30 19.94 -6.55 -9.96
C GLU A 30 19.00 -5.56 -9.27
N VAL A 31 19.07 -5.47 -7.93
CA VAL A 31 18.10 -4.75 -7.12
C VAL A 31 18.70 -3.51 -6.50
N THR A 32 18.09 -2.36 -6.75
CA THR A 32 18.37 -1.10 -6.06
C THR A 32 17.20 -0.77 -5.14
N LEU A 33 17.44 -0.57 -3.85
CA LEU A 33 16.44 -0.18 -2.86
C LEU A 33 16.60 1.29 -2.47
N VAL A 34 15.53 2.06 -2.60
CA VAL A 34 15.49 3.45 -2.14
C VAL A 34 15.15 3.50 -0.66
N VAL A 35 16.10 3.97 0.15
CA VAL A 35 15.98 4.18 1.60
C VAL A 35 16.14 5.67 1.87
N ARG A 36 15.09 6.32 2.39
CA ARG A 36 15.12 7.77 2.63
C ARG A 36 15.67 8.12 4.01
N SER A 37 14.84 8.08 5.02
CA SER A 37 15.16 8.54 6.39
C SER A 37 16.26 7.74 7.07
N ASP A 38 16.30 6.43 6.85
CA ASP A 38 17.26 5.53 7.52
C ASP A 38 18.43 5.14 6.61
N PHE A 39 18.73 5.97 5.57
CA PHE A 39 19.77 5.66 4.60
C PHE A 39 21.14 5.42 5.25
N GLU A 40 21.58 6.31 6.11
CA GLU A 40 22.88 6.18 6.81
C GLU A 40 22.92 4.94 7.71
N LEU A 41 21.83 4.69 8.45
CA LEU A 41 21.72 3.52 9.31
C LEU A 41 21.85 2.23 8.51
N ILE A 42 21.10 2.11 7.40
CA ILE A 42 21.10 0.90 6.57
C ILE A 42 22.37 0.78 5.75
N SER A 43 22.93 1.89 5.27
CA SER A 43 24.21 1.87 4.53
C SER A 43 25.36 1.38 5.40
N ASN A 44 25.38 1.73 6.68
CA ASN A 44 26.42 1.28 7.61
C ASN A 44 26.16 -0.16 8.10
N ASN A 45 24.96 -0.43 8.60
CA ASN A 45 24.68 -1.64 9.38
C ASN A 45 23.87 -2.71 8.61
N GLY A 46 23.25 -2.37 7.47
CA GLY A 46 22.27 -3.25 6.81
C GLY A 46 20.98 -3.40 7.62
N TYR A 47 20.11 -4.26 7.15
CA TYR A 47 18.89 -4.64 7.85
C TYR A 47 19.13 -5.81 8.80
N SER A 48 18.45 -5.78 9.95
CA SER A 48 18.19 -6.95 10.78
C SER A 48 16.80 -7.47 10.45
N ILE A 49 16.70 -8.68 9.90
CA ILE A 49 15.44 -9.27 9.45
C ILE A 49 15.15 -10.51 10.28
N ASP A 50 13.98 -10.55 10.92
CA ASP A 50 13.41 -11.73 11.58
C ASP A 50 12.18 -12.16 10.78
N SER A 51 12.35 -13.18 9.94
CA SER A 51 11.34 -13.63 9.00
C SER A 51 10.91 -15.05 9.27
N CYS A 52 9.59 -15.29 9.23
CA CYS A 52 9.02 -16.65 9.34
C CYS A 52 9.43 -17.58 8.19
N THR A 53 9.87 -17.03 7.04
CA THR A 53 10.25 -17.83 5.86
C THR A 53 11.72 -17.72 5.49
N TYR A 54 12.38 -16.59 5.74
CA TYR A 54 13.79 -16.38 5.44
C TYR A 54 14.70 -16.59 6.64
N GLY A 55 14.13 -16.76 7.85
CA GLY A 55 14.88 -16.87 9.11
C GLY A 55 15.45 -15.55 9.57
N LYS A 56 16.47 -15.60 10.41
CA LYS A 56 17.15 -14.42 10.97
C LYS A 56 18.34 -14.05 10.11
N LEU A 57 18.33 -12.83 9.59
CA LEU A 57 19.42 -12.24 8.81
C LEU A 57 19.91 -10.98 9.53
N THR A 58 21.23 -10.82 9.60
CA THR A 58 21.88 -9.62 10.14
C THR A 58 22.71 -8.97 9.05
N ASN A 59 22.81 -7.64 9.09
CA ASN A 59 23.59 -6.84 8.14
C ASN A 59 23.22 -7.06 6.67
N TRP A 60 21.97 -7.49 6.40
CA TRP A 60 21.52 -7.74 5.04
C TRP A 60 21.35 -6.44 4.27
N LYS A 61 21.83 -6.44 3.04
CA LYS A 61 21.65 -5.34 2.07
C LYS A 61 21.28 -5.92 0.69
N PRO A 62 20.49 -5.19 -0.12
CA PRO A 62 20.33 -5.52 -1.54
C PRO A 62 21.63 -5.24 -2.31
N HIS A 63 21.62 -5.40 -3.65
CA HIS A 63 22.79 -5.12 -4.47
C HIS A 63 23.21 -3.64 -4.36
N HIS A 64 22.24 -2.72 -4.38
CA HIS A 64 22.47 -1.28 -4.27
C HIS A 64 21.49 -0.63 -3.32
N LEU A 65 21.95 0.41 -2.62
CA LEU A 65 21.15 1.30 -1.79
C LEU A 65 21.22 2.71 -2.36
N ALA A 66 20.08 3.41 -2.38
CA ALA A 66 20.02 4.79 -2.83
C ALA A 66 19.22 5.64 -1.84
N LYS A 67 19.64 6.89 -1.60
CA LYS A 67 18.96 7.82 -0.68
C LYS A 67 17.72 8.49 -1.29
N SER A 68 17.60 8.46 -2.61
CA SER A 68 16.45 9.01 -3.36
C SER A 68 16.29 8.27 -4.68
N VAL A 69 15.16 8.50 -5.37
CA VAL A 69 14.92 7.95 -6.70
C VAL A 69 15.88 8.57 -7.73
N ASP A 70 16.17 9.87 -7.62
CA ASP A 70 17.16 10.53 -8.47
C ASP A 70 18.55 9.91 -8.33
N HIS A 71 19.01 9.69 -7.07
CA HIS A 71 20.28 9.03 -6.80
C HIS A 71 20.28 7.62 -7.41
N ALA A 72 19.23 6.83 -7.18
CA ALA A 72 19.13 5.49 -7.76
C ALA A 72 19.22 5.50 -9.27
N THR A 73 18.54 6.45 -9.91
CA THR A 73 18.49 6.54 -11.37
C THR A 73 19.80 6.97 -11.97
N THR A 74 20.49 7.92 -11.34
CA THR A 74 21.79 8.45 -11.80
C THR A 74 22.89 7.39 -11.72
N ASP A 75 22.98 6.69 -10.59
CA ASP A 75 24.12 5.79 -10.31
C ASP A 75 23.87 4.36 -10.82
N PHE A 76 22.62 3.88 -10.82
CA PHE A 76 22.29 2.47 -11.07
C PHE A 76 21.30 2.26 -12.22
N GLY A 77 20.62 3.31 -12.70
CA GLY A 77 19.63 3.23 -13.79
C GLY A 77 20.25 2.94 -15.18
N PRO A 78 19.46 2.90 -16.24
CA PRO A 78 17.99 2.82 -16.20
C PRO A 78 17.51 1.46 -15.67
N PHE A 79 16.21 1.41 -15.27
CA PHE A 79 15.58 0.22 -14.69
C PHE A 79 14.58 -0.42 -15.66
N ASP A 80 14.46 -1.75 -15.58
CA ASP A 80 13.44 -2.49 -16.34
C ASP A 80 12.11 -2.55 -15.60
N TYR A 81 12.18 -2.63 -14.25
CA TYR A 81 11.01 -2.67 -13.37
C TYR A 81 11.14 -1.67 -12.23
N ILE A 82 10.04 -0.99 -11.92
CA ILE A 82 9.91 -0.07 -10.79
C ILE A 82 8.84 -0.63 -9.86
N LEU A 83 9.25 -1.21 -8.74
CA LEU A 83 8.37 -1.79 -7.72
C LEU A 83 8.08 -0.75 -6.64
N VAL A 84 6.83 -0.32 -6.54
CA VAL A 84 6.39 0.73 -5.63
C VAL A 84 5.76 0.10 -4.39
N THR A 85 6.40 0.31 -3.24
CA THR A 85 5.97 -0.20 -1.93
C THR A 85 5.85 0.91 -0.88
N THR A 86 6.00 2.17 -1.31
CA THR A 86 5.76 3.33 -0.44
C THR A 86 4.30 3.41 -0.02
N LYS A 87 4.04 4.05 1.10
CA LYS A 87 2.67 4.47 1.43
C LYS A 87 2.12 5.34 0.32
N ASN A 88 0.86 5.10 -0.04
CA ASN A 88 0.13 5.94 -0.98
C ASN A 88 -0.84 6.84 -0.20
N VAL A 89 -0.47 8.10 -0.06
CA VAL A 89 -1.23 9.12 0.66
C VAL A 89 -1.52 10.26 -0.31
N PRO A 90 -2.62 10.18 -1.10
CA PRO A 90 -2.91 11.18 -2.14
C PRO A 90 -3.11 12.60 -1.58
N ASP A 91 -3.53 12.72 -0.33
CA ASP A 91 -3.69 13.97 0.41
C ASP A 91 -2.44 14.34 1.25
N GLY A 92 -1.29 13.74 0.94
CA GLY A 92 0.02 14.00 1.53
C GLY A 92 0.81 15.10 0.80
N PRO A 93 2.07 15.35 1.23
CA PRO A 93 2.88 16.43 0.69
C PRO A 93 3.52 16.13 -0.69
N ILE A 94 3.55 14.88 -1.10
CA ILE A 94 4.10 14.42 -2.39
C ILE A 94 3.34 13.17 -2.83
N THR A 95 2.96 13.11 -4.08
CA THR A 95 2.21 11.99 -4.65
C THR A 95 3.13 10.86 -5.12
N CYS A 96 2.56 9.67 -5.36
CA CYS A 96 3.36 8.52 -5.77
C CYS A 96 3.94 8.69 -7.18
N GLU A 97 3.19 9.28 -8.10
CA GLU A 97 3.63 9.57 -9.46
C GLU A 97 4.79 10.58 -9.46
N GLU A 98 4.76 11.59 -8.59
CA GLU A 98 5.89 12.52 -8.43
C GLU A 98 7.14 11.82 -7.90
N ILE A 99 6.99 10.88 -6.95
CA ILE A 99 8.10 10.08 -6.41
C ILE A 99 8.74 9.21 -7.50
N ILE A 100 7.93 8.63 -8.39
CA ILE A 100 8.39 7.69 -9.43
C ILE A 100 9.01 8.41 -10.63
N LYS A 101 8.53 9.61 -10.95
CA LYS A 101 8.87 10.37 -12.16
C LYS A 101 10.37 10.40 -12.49
N PRO A 102 11.30 10.59 -11.52
CA PRO A 102 12.72 10.59 -11.82
C PRO A 102 13.26 9.25 -12.37
N ALA A 103 12.59 8.13 -12.12
CA ALA A 103 13.01 6.81 -12.59
C ALA A 103 12.53 6.48 -14.02
N ILE A 104 11.63 7.28 -14.58
CA ILE A 104 11.12 7.10 -15.94
C ILE A 104 12.10 7.75 -16.94
N LYS A 105 12.83 6.94 -17.70
CA LYS A 105 13.91 7.38 -18.59
C LYS A 105 13.79 6.86 -20.00
N THR A 106 13.36 5.61 -20.17
CA THR A 106 13.39 4.93 -21.47
C THR A 106 12.01 4.82 -22.12
N GLY A 107 10.94 4.99 -21.34
CA GLY A 107 9.56 4.76 -21.76
C GLY A 107 9.16 3.28 -21.80
N ASN A 108 10.06 2.37 -21.39
CA ASN A 108 9.83 0.93 -21.41
C ASN A 108 9.79 0.30 -19.99
N GLU A 109 9.95 1.11 -18.97
CA GLU A 109 9.89 0.67 -17.58
C GLU A 109 8.51 0.09 -17.26
N VAL A 110 8.48 -1.02 -16.52
CA VAL A 110 7.24 -1.58 -15.99
C VAL A 110 7.04 -1.07 -14.58
N ILE A 111 5.94 -0.40 -14.32
CA ILE A 111 5.58 0.12 -12.99
C ILE A 111 4.70 -0.92 -12.29
N ILE A 112 5.10 -1.35 -11.10
CA ILE A 112 4.38 -2.36 -10.31
C ILE A 112 3.95 -1.74 -9.00
N LEU A 113 2.63 -1.59 -8.80
CA LEU A 113 2.05 -1.01 -7.60
C LEU A 113 1.75 -2.12 -6.59
N LEU A 114 2.66 -2.36 -5.63
CA LEU A 114 2.46 -3.32 -4.54
C LEU A 114 1.76 -2.67 -3.33
N GLN A 115 1.24 -1.51 -3.52
CA GLN A 115 0.54 -0.70 -2.53
C GLN A 115 -0.88 -1.21 -2.30
N ASN A 116 -1.40 -0.94 -1.10
CA ASN A 116 -2.80 -1.20 -0.75
C ASN A 116 -3.75 -0.25 -1.49
N GLY A 117 -5.05 -0.53 -1.36
CA GLY A 117 -6.10 0.38 -1.75
C GLY A 117 -6.65 0.15 -3.16
N LEU A 118 -7.60 0.99 -3.50
CA LEU A 118 -8.36 1.00 -4.76
C LEU A 118 -8.14 2.31 -5.50
N GLY A 119 -8.12 2.27 -6.85
CA GLY A 119 -7.96 3.46 -7.70
C GLY A 119 -6.56 4.06 -7.66
N ILE A 120 -5.57 3.30 -7.18
CA ILE A 120 -4.16 3.74 -7.10
C ILE A 120 -3.50 3.82 -8.47
N GLU A 121 -4.08 3.15 -9.46
CA GLU A 121 -3.65 3.13 -10.86
C GLU A 121 -4.01 4.41 -11.62
N ASN A 122 -5.09 5.09 -11.24
CA ASN A 122 -5.60 6.23 -12.01
C ASN A 122 -4.57 7.36 -12.17
N PRO A 123 -3.93 7.88 -11.10
CA PRO A 123 -2.88 8.89 -11.24
C PRO A 123 -1.68 8.39 -12.04
N MET A 124 -1.40 7.08 -11.99
CA MET A 124 -0.29 6.49 -12.76
C MET A 124 -0.60 6.43 -14.25
N PHE A 125 -1.85 6.09 -14.64
CA PHE A 125 -2.26 6.13 -16.04
C PHE A 125 -2.24 7.55 -16.62
N GLU A 126 -2.62 8.54 -15.80
CA GLU A 126 -2.56 9.95 -16.20
C GLU A 126 -1.12 10.44 -16.38
N ALA A 127 -0.25 10.14 -15.43
CA ALA A 127 1.15 10.58 -15.45
C ALA A 127 2.03 9.81 -16.45
N PHE A 128 1.73 8.51 -16.67
CA PHE A 128 2.54 7.59 -17.48
C PHE A 128 1.70 6.77 -18.45
N PRO A 129 0.98 7.41 -19.39
CA PRO A 129 -0.04 6.78 -20.24
C PRO A 129 0.49 5.67 -21.16
N ASN A 130 1.78 5.69 -21.47
CA ASN A 130 2.43 4.72 -22.37
C ASN A 130 3.14 3.58 -21.64
N HIS A 131 3.10 3.58 -20.28
CA HIS A 131 3.78 2.54 -19.50
C HIS A 131 2.84 1.39 -19.15
N LEU A 132 3.43 0.20 -19.02
CA LEU A 132 2.74 -0.93 -18.44
C LEU A 132 2.70 -0.75 -16.91
N ILE A 133 1.47 -0.65 -16.38
CA ILE A 133 1.23 -0.48 -14.96
C ILE A 133 0.53 -1.73 -14.44
N LEU A 134 1.20 -2.41 -13.49
CA LEU A 134 0.73 -3.67 -12.93
C LEU A 134 0.24 -3.49 -11.49
N SER A 135 -0.79 -4.24 -11.15
CA SER A 135 -1.29 -4.41 -9.80
C SER A 135 -0.56 -5.56 -9.10
N GLY A 136 0.04 -5.27 -7.96
CA GLY A 136 0.50 -6.29 -7.02
C GLY A 136 -0.34 -6.23 -5.74
N VAL A 137 -1.11 -7.28 -5.45
CA VAL A 137 -1.85 -7.40 -4.19
C VAL A 137 -1.06 -8.30 -3.26
N SER A 138 -0.38 -7.69 -2.29
CA SER A 138 0.47 -8.40 -1.33
C SER A 138 -0.34 -8.82 -0.10
N LEU A 139 -0.20 -10.07 0.28
CA LEU A 139 -0.73 -10.65 1.51
C LEU A 139 0.46 -11.01 2.41
N ILE A 140 1.04 -10.03 3.07
CA ILE A 140 2.22 -10.18 3.91
C ILE A 140 2.03 -9.48 5.25
N GLY A 141 2.40 -10.12 6.32
CA GLY A 141 2.54 -9.49 7.64
C GLY A 141 3.99 -9.08 7.86
N SER A 142 4.32 -7.82 7.58
CA SER A 142 5.69 -7.32 7.77
C SER A 142 5.68 -5.90 8.34
N THR A 143 6.49 -5.69 9.37
CA THR A 143 6.67 -4.38 10.02
C THR A 143 8.14 -3.99 10.00
N TYR A 144 8.38 -2.67 9.97
CA TYR A 144 9.72 -2.08 9.99
C TYR A 144 9.84 -1.09 11.14
N TYR A 145 10.97 -1.13 11.83
CA TYR A 145 11.32 -0.18 12.86
C TYR A 145 12.86 -0.02 12.94
N HIS A 146 13.37 1.15 12.58
CA HIS A 146 14.79 1.53 12.68
C HIS A 146 15.78 0.41 12.28
N GLY A 147 15.73 -0.01 11.02
CA GLY A 147 16.62 -1.05 10.49
C GLY A 147 16.20 -2.49 10.81
N HIS A 148 15.18 -2.70 11.65
CA HIS A 148 14.66 -4.01 11.99
C HIS A 148 13.39 -4.30 11.21
N VAL A 149 13.35 -5.44 10.53
CA VAL A 149 12.17 -5.97 9.84
C VAL A 149 11.69 -7.21 10.57
N LYS A 150 10.43 -7.21 11.00
CA LYS A 150 9.75 -8.40 11.52
C LYS A 150 8.70 -8.83 10.52
N ASN A 151 8.86 -10.02 9.97
CA ASN A 151 7.97 -10.62 8.99
C ASN A 151 7.31 -11.87 9.56
N LEU A 152 6.01 -11.80 9.83
CA LEU A 152 5.21 -12.83 10.49
C LEU A 152 4.41 -13.69 9.52
N GLY A 153 4.18 -13.22 8.29
CA GLY A 153 3.43 -13.94 7.27
C GLY A 153 4.25 -14.11 6.01
N LYS A 154 4.10 -15.26 5.35
CA LYS A 154 4.75 -15.53 4.07
C LYS A 154 4.45 -14.40 3.08
N ASP A 155 5.47 -14.00 2.32
CA ASP A 155 5.30 -13.06 1.21
C ASP A 155 4.51 -13.73 0.08
N PHE A 156 3.26 -13.32 -0.06
CA PHE A 156 2.35 -13.83 -1.08
C PHE A 156 1.80 -12.68 -1.91
N VAL A 157 1.99 -12.71 -3.22
CA VAL A 157 1.59 -11.64 -4.13
C VAL A 157 0.72 -12.19 -5.25
N TYR A 158 -0.41 -11.55 -5.49
CA TYR A 158 -1.16 -11.66 -6.74
C TYR A 158 -0.72 -10.52 -7.67
N LEU A 159 -0.21 -10.84 -8.85
CA LEU A 159 0.29 -9.87 -9.82
C LEU A 159 -0.49 -9.96 -11.12
N GLY A 160 -0.97 -8.84 -11.62
CA GLY A 160 -1.66 -8.79 -12.91
C GLY A 160 -1.72 -7.38 -13.50
N ASP A 161 -2.21 -7.30 -14.72
CA ASP A 161 -2.46 -6.04 -15.41
C ASP A 161 -3.77 -5.43 -14.89
N PHE A 162 -3.82 -4.12 -14.71
CA PHE A 162 -5.08 -3.42 -14.42
C PHE A 162 -6.05 -3.45 -15.61
N LYS A 163 -5.53 -3.65 -16.83
CA LYS A 163 -6.36 -3.89 -18.00
C LYS A 163 -6.95 -5.30 -17.96
N SER A 164 -8.13 -5.44 -18.56
CA SER A 164 -8.77 -6.74 -18.69
C SER A 164 -7.92 -7.70 -19.53
N LYS A 165 -8.15 -9.00 -19.37
CA LYS A 165 -7.47 -10.05 -20.17
C LYS A 165 -7.61 -9.82 -21.67
N LEU A 166 -8.77 -9.28 -22.11
CA LEU A 166 -9.04 -9.01 -23.53
C LEU A 166 -8.26 -7.83 -24.09
N GLU A 167 -7.81 -6.91 -23.23
CA GLU A 167 -7.06 -5.70 -23.61
C GLU A 167 -5.55 -5.87 -23.40
N ARG A 168 -5.14 -6.98 -22.80
CA ARG A 168 -3.73 -7.28 -22.49
C ARG A 168 -2.99 -7.66 -23.76
N SER A 169 -1.86 -6.99 -24.04
CA SER A 169 -0.96 -7.35 -25.12
C SER A 169 -0.07 -8.56 -24.78
N ASP A 170 0.42 -9.26 -25.79
CA ASP A 170 1.41 -10.33 -25.60
C ASP A 170 2.67 -9.83 -24.88
N LEU A 171 3.12 -8.62 -25.20
CA LEU A 171 4.25 -7.97 -24.55
C LEU A 171 3.99 -7.73 -23.04
N SER A 172 2.77 -7.31 -22.68
CA SER A 172 2.39 -7.18 -21.25
C SER A 172 2.51 -8.52 -20.54
N PHE A 173 2.00 -9.59 -21.17
CA PHE A 173 2.07 -10.92 -20.60
C PHE A 173 3.51 -11.40 -20.41
N GLU A 174 4.38 -11.23 -21.40
CA GLU A 174 5.80 -11.58 -21.31
C GLU A 174 6.50 -10.83 -20.17
N LYS A 175 6.26 -9.53 -20.02
CA LYS A 175 6.84 -8.70 -18.95
C LYS A 175 6.33 -9.14 -17.57
N ILE A 176 5.06 -9.50 -17.44
CA ILE A 176 4.50 -10.04 -16.19
C ILE A 176 5.15 -11.39 -15.83
N GLN A 177 5.22 -12.32 -16.78
CA GLN A 177 5.86 -13.64 -16.56
C GLN A 177 7.33 -13.48 -16.17
N LYS A 178 8.05 -12.56 -16.81
CA LYS A 178 9.44 -12.27 -16.47
C LYS A 178 9.59 -11.73 -15.06
N PHE A 179 8.70 -10.84 -14.62
CA PHE A 179 8.73 -10.36 -13.24
C PHE A 179 8.41 -11.47 -12.25
N ILE A 180 7.42 -12.32 -12.52
CA ILE A 180 7.11 -13.50 -11.70
C ILE A 180 8.34 -14.41 -11.57
N GLU A 181 9.03 -14.70 -12.68
CA GLU A 181 10.24 -15.53 -12.70
C GLU A 181 11.35 -14.98 -11.78
N ILE A 182 11.60 -13.67 -11.81
CA ILE A 182 12.67 -13.06 -11.02
C ILE A 182 12.29 -12.86 -9.55
N TYR A 183 11.00 -12.66 -9.24
CA TYR A 183 10.51 -12.48 -7.89
C TYR A 183 10.33 -13.80 -7.15
N GLN A 184 9.82 -14.85 -7.83
CA GLN A 184 9.59 -16.16 -7.24
C GLN A 184 10.90 -16.85 -6.85
N ASN A 185 11.03 -17.21 -5.58
CA ASN A 185 12.18 -17.96 -5.11
C ASN A 185 12.12 -19.42 -5.57
N ASN A 186 13.30 -20.04 -5.74
CA ASN A 186 13.41 -21.45 -6.09
C ASN A 186 12.83 -22.35 -5.00
N ASP A 187 12.92 -21.92 -3.74
CA ASP A 187 12.23 -22.55 -2.61
C ASP A 187 10.82 -21.93 -2.46
N PRO A 188 9.76 -22.66 -2.79
CA PRO A 188 8.39 -22.14 -2.74
C PRO A 188 7.91 -21.85 -1.30
N LEU A 189 8.64 -22.26 -0.28
CA LEU A 189 8.35 -21.93 1.12
C LEU A 189 8.73 -20.48 1.43
N LYS A 190 9.64 -19.88 0.68
CA LYS A 190 10.11 -18.50 0.92
C LYS A 190 9.05 -17.47 0.57
N ASN A 191 8.56 -17.52 -0.66
CA ASN A 191 7.52 -16.62 -1.15
C ASN A 191 6.63 -17.31 -2.19
N THR A 192 5.55 -16.64 -2.55
CA THR A 192 4.67 -17.05 -3.66
C THR A 192 4.23 -15.80 -4.42
N ILE A 193 4.35 -15.84 -5.74
CA ILE A 193 3.78 -14.84 -6.62
C ILE A 193 2.99 -15.55 -7.72
N LEU A 194 1.73 -15.15 -7.89
CA LEU A 194 0.82 -15.77 -8.84
C LEU A 194 0.29 -14.72 -9.82
N LEU A 195 0.18 -15.10 -11.08
CA LEU A 195 -0.57 -14.33 -12.05
C LEU A 195 -2.03 -14.24 -11.61
N ASP A 196 -2.58 -13.05 -11.58
CA ASP A 196 -4.01 -12.78 -11.36
C ASP A 196 -4.61 -12.16 -12.62
N GLU A 197 -5.69 -12.74 -13.12
CA GLU A 197 -6.39 -12.26 -14.30
C GLU A 197 -7.47 -11.22 -13.96
N ASP A 198 -7.83 -11.09 -12.68
CA ASP A 198 -8.84 -10.15 -12.17
C ASP A 198 -8.33 -9.42 -10.92
N VAL A 199 -7.38 -8.53 -11.14
CA VAL A 199 -6.76 -7.76 -10.05
C VAL A 199 -7.73 -6.81 -9.37
N GLN A 200 -8.77 -6.33 -10.06
CA GLN A 200 -9.78 -5.47 -9.45
C GLN A 200 -10.58 -6.23 -8.40
N LYS A 201 -11.04 -7.42 -8.73
CA LYS A 201 -11.70 -8.32 -7.77
C LYS A 201 -10.79 -8.58 -6.57
N ARG A 202 -9.52 -8.90 -6.80
CA ARG A 202 -8.54 -9.17 -5.74
C ARG A 202 -8.34 -7.96 -4.82
N ARG A 203 -8.31 -6.74 -5.37
CA ARG A 203 -8.22 -5.51 -4.57
C ARG A 203 -9.46 -5.32 -3.71
N TRP A 204 -10.65 -5.49 -4.26
CA TRP A 204 -11.89 -5.43 -3.51
C TRP A 204 -11.97 -6.48 -2.40
N GLU A 205 -11.59 -7.73 -2.68
CA GLU A 205 -11.55 -8.79 -1.67
C GLU A 205 -10.62 -8.42 -0.50
N LYS A 206 -9.45 -7.84 -0.78
CA LYS A 206 -8.55 -7.36 0.29
C LYS A 206 -9.14 -6.15 1.04
N LEU A 207 -9.89 -5.30 0.36
CA LEU A 207 -10.54 -4.14 0.99
C LEU A 207 -11.62 -4.55 2.00
N ILE A 208 -12.27 -5.71 1.86
CA ILE A 208 -13.21 -6.22 2.88
C ILE A 208 -12.55 -6.20 4.26
N TYR A 209 -11.28 -6.60 4.35
CA TYR A 209 -10.51 -6.52 5.59
C TYR A 209 -9.99 -5.10 5.85
N ASN A 210 -9.32 -4.48 4.87
CA ASN A 210 -8.60 -3.24 5.09
C ASN A 210 -9.53 -2.05 5.37
N SER A 211 -10.67 -1.94 4.67
CA SER A 211 -11.63 -0.83 4.89
C SER A 211 -12.36 -0.94 6.24
N VAL A 212 -12.30 -2.08 6.91
CA VAL A 212 -13.00 -2.31 8.18
C VAL A 212 -12.01 -2.40 9.34
N PHE A 213 -11.19 -3.45 9.40
CA PHE A 213 -10.28 -3.62 10.53
C PHE A 213 -9.21 -2.52 10.61
N ASN A 214 -8.60 -2.12 9.48
CA ASN A 214 -7.57 -1.08 9.52
C ASN A 214 -8.16 0.25 10.00
N THR A 215 -9.34 0.60 9.51
CA THR A 215 -9.99 1.89 9.78
C THR A 215 -10.50 1.97 11.22
N ILE A 216 -11.24 0.96 11.67
CA ILE A 216 -11.74 0.90 13.06
C ILE A 216 -10.56 0.87 14.03
N SER A 217 -9.57 0.01 13.79
CA SER A 217 -8.38 -0.12 14.64
C SER A 217 -7.59 1.21 14.72
N ALA A 218 -7.47 1.94 13.61
CA ALA A 218 -6.81 3.25 13.58
C ALA A 218 -7.59 4.30 14.38
N LEU A 219 -8.93 4.27 14.31
CA LEU A 219 -9.79 5.20 15.01
C LEU A 219 -9.74 5.00 16.53
N VAL A 220 -9.88 3.75 16.99
CA VAL A 220 -9.95 3.43 18.42
C VAL A 220 -8.60 3.06 19.05
N GLN A 221 -7.53 2.94 18.26
CA GLN A 221 -6.18 2.58 18.69
C GLN A 221 -6.07 1.22 19.41
N LEU A 222 -6.94 0.28 19.03
CA LEU A 222 -6.95 -1.09 19.53
C LEU A 222 -6.50 -2.06 18.43
N ASP A 223 -5.94 -3.20 18.83
CA ASP A 223 -5.74 -4.34 17.95
C ASP A 223 -7.05 -5.09 17.67
N ASN A 224 -7.03 -5.95 16.66
CA ASN A 224 -8.22 -6.69 16.23
C ASN A 224 -8.84 -7.51 17.35
N THR A 225 -8.04 -8.22 18.11
CA THR A 225 -8.55 -9.08 19.20
C THR A 225 -9.31 -8.26 20.24
N ARG A 226 -8.78 -7.10 20.65
CA ARG A 226 -9.48 -6.23 21.61
C ARG A 226 -10.77 -5.64 21.06
N ILE A 227 -10.81 -5.30 19.77
CA ILE A 227 -12.02 -4.85 19.09
C ILE A 227 -13.08 -5.96 19.13
N GLN A 228 -12.70 -7.18 18.76
CA GLN A 228 -13.62 -8.33 18.72
C GLN A 228 -14.12 -8.74 20.11
N MET A 229 -13.28 -8.58 21.14
CA MET A 229 -13.69 -8.85 22.54
C MET A 229 -14.70 -7.86 23.09
N THR A 230 -14.76 -6.63 22.57
CA THR A 230 -15.58 -5.55 23.16
C THR A 230 -16.94 -5.38 22.49
N ILE A 231 -17.00 -5.29 21.18
CA ILE A 231 -18.23 -5.02 20.41
C ILE A 231 -18.76 -6.29 19.74
N GLY A 232 -17.87 -7.27 19.54
CA GLY A 232 -18.22 -8.46 18.82
C GLY A 232 -18.27 -8.26 17.29
N ASN A 233 -18.21 -9.36 16.60
CA ASN A 233 -18.13 -9.35 15.14
C ASN A 233 -19.46 -8.97 14.48
N GLU A 234 -20.58 -9.32 15.11
CA GLU A 234 -21.93 -9.21 14.50
C GLU A 234 -22.49 -7.78 14.55
N GLU A 235 -22.08 -6.97 15.54
CA GLU A 235 -22.66 -5.62 15.71
C GLU A 235 -21.97 -4.56 14.83
N LEU A 236 -20.69 -4.72 14.53
CA LEU A 236 -19.90 -3.71 13.81
C LEU A 236 -19.13 -4.26 12.62
N ILE A 237 -18.30 -5.30 12.85
CA ILE A 237 -17.30 -5.72 11.84
C ILE A 237 -17.97 -6.37 10.64
N ARG A 238 -18.81 -7.40 10.84
CA ARG A 238 -19.52 -8.08 9.75
C ARG A 238 -20.44 -7.14 8.95
N PRO A 239 -21.29 -6.30 9.57
CA PRO A 239 -22.09 -5.34 8.82
C PRO A 239 -21.24 -4.37 7.99
N ALA A 240 -20.14 -3.85 8.52
CA ALA A 240 -19.24 -2.98 7.77
C ALA A 240 -18.57 -3.72 6.57
N MET A 241 -18.19 -4.98 6.72
CA MET A 241 -17.66 -5.80 5.63
C MET A 241 -18.70 -6.05 4.53
N LEU A 242 -19.98 -6.24 4.91
CA LEU A 242 -21.09 -6.36 3.96
C LEU A 242 -21.31 -5.06 3.18
N GLU A 243 -21.13 -3.88 3.79
CA GLU A 243 -21.15 -2.61 3.06
C GLU A 243 -20.06 -2.55 1.98
N VAL A 244 -18.82 -3.02 2.27
CA VAL A 244 -17.75 -3.06 1.28
C VAL A 244 -18.11 -3.99 0.11
N ILE A 245 -18.68 -5.17 0.39
CA ILE A 245 -19.14 -6.10 -0.66
C ILE A 245 -20.26 -5.47 -1.50
N ALA A 246 -21.19 -4.76 -0.88
CA ALA A 246 -22.26 -4.06 -1.61
C ALA A 246 -21.70 -2.96 -2.53
N ILE A 247 -20.69 -2.22 -2.09
CA ILE A 247 -20.01 -1.23 -2.93
C ILE A 247 -19.32 -1.92 -4.13
N ALA A 248 -18.57 -2.99 -3.90
CA ALA A 248 -17.90 -3.74 -4.96
C ALA A 248 -18.91 -4.25 -6.01
N LYS A 249 -20.04 -4.80 -5.54
CA LYS A 249 -21.12 -5.29 -6.40
C LYS A 249 -21.73 -4.17 -7.26
N SER A 250 -21.82 -2.94 -6.75
CA SER A 250 -22.39 -1.79 -7.49
C SER A 250 -21.56 -1.40 -8.72
N VAL A 251 -20.30 -1.82 -8.77
CA VAL A 251 -19.40 -1.64 -9.93
C VAL A 251 -19.10 -2.95 -10.66
N GLY A 252 -19.97 -3.97 -10.48
CA GLY A 252 -19.88 -5.24 -11.20
C GLY A 252 -18.86 -6.24 -10.68
N VAL A 253 -18.29 -6.01 -9.48
CA VAL A 253 -17.32 -6.91 -8.86
C VAL A 253 -18.00 -7.81 -7.83
N GLU A 254 -18.07 -9.12 -8.14
CA GLU A 254 -18.64 -10.13 -7.23
C GLU A 254 -17.54 -10.70 -6.33
N CYS A 255 -17.49 -10.21 -5.08
CA CYS A 255 -16.61 -10.76 -4.05
C CYS A 255 -17.19 -12.05 -3.44
N ASP A 256 -16.30 -12.98 -3.03
CA ASP A 256 -16.72 -14.17 -2.29
C ASP A 256 -17.17 -13.78 -0.86
N PRO A 257 -18.46 -13.98 -0.49
CA PRO A 257 -18.95 -13.60 0.83
C PRO A 257 -18.34 -14.46 1.96
N THR A 258 -17.78 -15.63 1.66
CA THR A 258 -17.09 -16.50 2.65
C THR A 258 -15.80 -15.85 3.17
N LEU A 259 -15.28 -14.84 2.45
CA LEU A 259 -14.14 -14.06 2.91
C LEU A 259 -14.42 -13.30 4.20
N ILE A 260 -15.68 -12.96 4.51
CA ILE A 260 -16.03 -12.30 5.77
C ILE A 260 -15.61 -13.19 6.95
N ASP A 261 -16.08 -14.45 6.96
CA ASP A 261 -15.73 -15.38 8.04
C ASP A 261 -14.22 -15.63 8.11
N LYS A 262 -13.58 -15.79 6.96
CA LYS A 262 -12.12 -15.92 6.89
C LYS A 262 -11.41 -14.71 7.52
N TYR A 263 -11.84 -13.49 7.23
CA TYR A 263 -11.20 -12.27 7.75
C TYR A 263 -11.53 -12.01 9.22
N LEU A 264 -12.72 -12.39 9.68
CA LEU A 264 -13.06 -12.33 11.10
C LEU A 264 -12.12 -13.20 11.94
N HIS A 265 -11.68 -14.34 11.41
CA HIS A 265 -10.88 -15.33 12.13
C HIS A 265 -9.38 -15.34 11.76
N ILE A 266 -8.94 -14.50 10.81
CA ILE A 266 -7.54 -14.50 10.36
C ILE A 266 -6.54 -14.11 11.44
N GLY A 267 -7.01 -13.40 12.47
CA GLY A 267 -6.20 -12.92 13.58
C GLY A 267 -6.44 -13.64 14.91
N ASP A 268 -7.21 -14.71 14.93
CA ASP A 268 -7.57 -15.42 16.16
C ASP A 268 -6.33 -15.85 16.95
N GLY A 269 -6.27 -15.46 18.24
CA GLY A 269 -5.13 -15.71 19.11
C GLY A 269 -3.94 -14.77 18.95
N PHE A 270 -3.98 -13.83 18.01
CA PHE A 270 -2.94 -12.83 17.78
C PHE A 270 -3.45 -11.42 18.08
N PHE A 271 -2.75 -10.71 18.97
CA PHE A 271 -3.01 -9.29 19.24
C PHE A 271 -2.42 -8.42 18.13
N TYR A 272 -2.91 -8.61 16.91
CA TYR A 272 -2.39 -7.96 15.73
C TYR A 272 -2.98 -6.56 15.56
N SER A 273 -2.12 -5.56 15.45
CA SER A 273 -2.51 -4.20 15.09
C SER A 273 -2.37 -4.02 13.57
N PRO A 274 -3.46 -3.73 12.85
CA PRO A 274 -3.43 -3.46 11.42
C PRO A 274 -2.54 -2.27 11.06
N SER A 275 -2.09 -2.22 9.80
CA SER A 275 -1.09 -1.26 9.33
C SER A 275 -1.48 0.20 9.58
N MET A 276 -2.74 0.57 9.34
CA MET A 276 -3.22 1.94 9.54
C MET A 276 -3.20 2.34 11.02
N CYS A 277 -3.51 1.42 11.95
CA CYS A 277 -3.39 1.65 13.39
C CYS A 277 -1.91 1.89 13.77
N VAL A 278 -1.01 1.10 13.21
CA VAL A 278 0.44 1.28 13.43
C VAL A 278 0.92 2.63 12.89
N ASP A 279 0.41 3.07 11.73
CA ASP A 279 0.74 4.37 11.16
C ASP A 279 0.33 5.52 12.09
N VAL A 280 -0.92 5.51 12.59
CA VAL A 280 -1.40 6.53 13.54
C VAL A 280 -0.57 6.55 14.81
N ARG A 281 -0.25 5.38 15.38
CA ARG A 281 0.62 5.28 16.58
C ARG A 281 2.03 5.83 16.37
N LYS A 282 2.52 5.79 15.14
CA LYS A 282 3.81 6.38 14.74
C LYS A 282 3.71 7.86 14.35
N GLY A 283 2.52 8.47 14.45
CA GLY A 283 2.27 9.81 13.96
C GLY A 283 2.43 9.92 12.44
N GLN A 284 2.23 8.83 11.68
CA GLN A 284 2.30 8.84 10.22
C GLN A 284 0.91 9.07 9.61
N LEU A 285 0.89 9.71 8.43
CA LEU A 285 -0.35 9.85 7.68
C LEU A 285 -0.89 8.49 7.26
N MET A 286 -2.22 8.38 7.27
CA MET A 286 -2.93 7.16 6.87
C MET A 286 -3.11 7.08 5.36
N GLU A 287 -3.18 5.88 4.83
CA GLU A 287 -3.62 5.59 3.45
C GLU A 287 -5.17 5.67 3.35
N LEU A 288 -5.77 6.70 3.97
CA LEU A 288 -7.21 6.78 4.19
C LEU A 288 -7.99 6.84 2.87
N GLU A 289 -7.54 7.68 1.94
CA GLU A 289 -8.27 7.93 0.70
C GLU A 289 -8.35 6.70 -0.20
N ILE A 290 -7.26 5.94 -0.33
CA ILE A 290 -7.22 4.75 -1.19
C ILE A 290 -7.84 3.52 -0.54
N ILE A 291 -7.92 3.46 0.80
CA ILE A 291 -8.50 2.32 1.53
C ILE A 291 -10.00 2.52 1.77
N LEU A 292 -10.43 3.72 2.13
CA LEU A 292 -11.83 3.99 2.42
C LEU A 292 -12.43 5.14 1.58
N GLY A 293 -11.67 6.20 1.30
CA GLY A 293 -12.17 7.36 0.55
C GLY A 293 -12.67 7.01 -0.85
N ASN A 294 -11.89 6.26 -1.64
CA ASN A 294 -12.30 5.82 -2.98
C ASN A 294 -13.54 4.90 -2.93
N PRO A 295 -13.62 3.87 -2.07
CA PRO A 295 -14.85 3.12 -1.87
C PRO A 295 -16.07 3.99 -1.52
N MET A 296 -15.89 4.99 -0.64
CA MET A 296 -17.00 5.89 -0.25
C MET A 296 -17.46 6.80 -1.38
N ARG A 297 -16.56 7.23 -2.28
CA ARG A 297 -16.95 7.97 -3.50
C ARG A 297 -17.80 7.08 -4.41
N ILE A 298 -17.37 5.85 -4.65
CA ILE A 298 -18.13 4.86 -5.43
C ILE A 298 -19.51 4.59 -4.80
N ALA A 299 -19.57 4.39 -3.48
CA ALA A 299 -20.84 4.19 -2.78
C ALA A 299 -21.80 5.35 -2.99
N LYS A 300 -21.31 6.60 -2.89
CA LYS A 300 -22.10 7.81 -3.11
C LYS A 300 -22.60 7.91 -4.56
N GLU A 301 -21.74 7.68 -5.52
CA GLU A 301 -22.06 7.74 -6.96
C GLU A 301 -23.11 6.70 -7.35
N ASN A 302 -23.04 5.49 -6.75
CA ASN A 302 -23.96 4.39 -7.05
C ASN A 302 -25.13 4.28 -6.06
N ASN A 303 -25.28 5.24 -5.14
CA ASN A 303 -26.33 5.26 -4.12
C ASN A 303 -26.38 3.98 -3.26
N VAL A 304 -25.22 3.44 -2.89
CA VAL A 304 -25.10 2.28 -2.00
C VAL A 304 -25.17 2.74 -0.54
N PRO A 305 -26.12 2.24 0.26
CA PRO A 305 -26.19 2.57 1.69
C PRO A 305 -24.98 2.02 2.45
N THR A 306 -24.30 2.90 3.19
CA THR A 306 -23.10 2.55 3.97
C THR A 306 -23.11 3.24 5.33
N PRO A 307 -24.11 2.97 6.19
CA PRO A 307 -24.30 3.73 7.44
C PRO A 307 -23.08 3.66 8.37
N ILE A 308 -22.39 2.52 8.44
CA ILE A 308 -21.22 2.33 9.29
C ILE A 308 -20.02 3.04 8.69
N LEU A 309 -19.67 2.74 7.43
CA LEU A 309 -18.50 3.32 6.78
C LEU A 309 -18.65 4.83 6.58
N SER A 310 -19.88 5.33 6.32
CA SER A 310 -20.20 6.76 6.25
C SER A 310 -20.00 7.49 7.58
N THR A 311 -20.02 6.78 8.71
CA THR A 311 -19.70 7.33 10.03
C THR A 311 -18.20 7.28 10.30
N ILE A 312 -17.53 6.17 9.96
CA ILE A 312 -16.10 5.96 10.23
C ILE A 312 -15.23 6.90 9.39
N TYR A 313 -15.57 7.08 8.12
CA TYR A 313 -14.73 7.86 7.20
C TYR A 313 -14.52 9.32 7.64
N PRO A 314 -15.55 10.12 7.94
CA PRO A 314 -15.34 11.49 8.43
C PRO A 314 -14.61 11.55 9.77
N LEU A 315 -14.82 10.58 10.68
CA LEU A 315 -14.06 10.53 11.93
C LEU A 315 -12.54 10.32 11.67
N LEU A 316 -12.20 9.45 10.73
CA LEU A 316 -10.79 9.27 10.35
C LEU A 316 -10.21 10.48 9.60
N LYS A 317 -11.01 11.23 8.88
CA LYS A 317 -10.57 12.52 8.32
C LYS A 317 -10.15 13.51 9.41
N LEU A 318 -10.84 13.52 10.56
CA LEU A 318 -10.43 14.33 11.73
C LEU A 318 -9.09 13.82 12.30
N VAL A 319 -8.89 12.51 12.37
CA VAL A 319 -7.59 11.93 12.79
C VAL A 319 -6.49 12.31 11.81
N GLN A 320 -6.75 12.21 10.50
CA GLN A 320 -5.79 12.59 9.44
C GLN A 320 -5.44 14.09 9.52
N PHE A 321 -6.43 14.94 9.76
CA PHE A 321 -6.23 16.38 9.97
C PHE A 321 -5.27 16.65 11.14
N ARG A 322 -5.53 16.04 12.30
CA ARG A 322 -4.65 16.15 13.47
C ARG A 322 -3.22 15.72 13.14
N LEU A 323 -3.04 14.57 12.44
CA LEU A 323 -1.71 14.09 12.04
C LEU A 323 -0.99 15.07 11.10
N LYS A 324 -1.71 15.73 10.19
CA LYS A 324 -1.15 16.77 9.31
C LYS A 324 -0.70 17.99 10.10
N GLU A 325 -1.50 18.42 11.07
CA GLU A 325 -1.15 19.54 11.96
C GLU A 325 0.08 19.21 12.82
N GLU A 326 0.12 18.02 13.46
CA GLU A 326 1.27 17.54 14.25
C GLU A 326 2.56 17.46 13.39
N LYS A 327 2.43 17.17 12.09
CA LYS A 327 3.55 17.18 11.12
C LYS A 327 3.88 18.57 10.59
N LYS A 328 3.20 19.62 11.04
CA LYS A 328 3.39 21.00 10.58
C LYS A 328 3.22 21.16 9.07
N MET A 329 2.30 20.43 8.47
CA MET A 329 1.97 20.56 7.05
C MET A 329 1.19 21.85 6.76
N PHE A 330 0.57 22.40 7.77
CA PHE A 330 -0.04 23.74 7.82
C PHE A 330 -0.01 24.29 9.25
N GLU A 331 -0.24 25.57 9.37
CA GLU A 331 -0.35 26.27 10.66
C GLU A 331 -1.67 27.02 10.70
N ILE A 332 -2.47 26.80 11.77
CA ILE A 332 -3.79 27.42 11.90
C ILE A 332 -3.64 28.84 12.37
N ASP A 333 -4.08 29.82 11.56
CA ASP A 333 -4.27 31.19 11.99
C ASP A 333 -5.63 31.33 12.70
N LYS A 334 -5.58 31.55 14.01
CA LYS A 334 -6.81 31.67 14.82
C LYS A 334 -7.69 32.85 14.41
N ASN A 335 -7.13 33.85 13.72
CA ASN A 335 -7.91 35.00 13.23
C ASN A 335 -8.85 34.63 12.10
N ASP A 336 -8.58 33.56 11.34
CA ASP A 336 -9.46 33.08 10.28
C ASP A 336 -10.79 32.55 10.84
N PHE A 337 -10.86 32.23 12.13
CA PHE A 337 -12.01 31.53 12.77
C PHE A 337 -12.79 32.45 13.71
N GLN A 338 -12.72 33.76 13.49
CA GLN A 338 -13.53 34.75 14.22
C GLN A 338 -14.85 34.99 13.48
N GLY A 339 -15.78 34.08 13.58
CA GLY A 339 -17.06 34.21 12.87
C GLY A 339 -18.01 33.06 13.04
N ASN A 340 -18.84 32.83 12.04
CA ASN A 340 -19.76 31.72 12.02
C ASN A 340 -19.02 30.39 11.79
N SER A 341 -19.27 29.39 12.65
CA SER A 341 -18.67 28.05 12.51
C SER A 341 -19.04 27.32 11.22
N ASP A 342 -20.10 27.72 10.53
CA ASP A 342 -20.50 27.16 9.24
C ASP A 342 -19.47 27.47 8.13
N ASP A 343 -18.70 28.55 8.29
CA ASP A 343 -17.66 28.94 7.34
C ASP A 343 -16.32 28.23 7.58
N TYR A 344 -16.12 27.58 8.74
CA TYR A 344 -14.84 26.97 9.10
C TYR A 344 -14.41 25.88 8.12
N GLN A 345 -15.34 25.05 7.68
CA GLN A 345 -15.02 23.99 6.71
C GLN A 345 -14.59 24.58 5.35
N LYS A 346 -15.20 25.67 4.92
CA LYS A 346 -14.84 26.39 3.69
C LYS A 346 -13.45 27.00 3.82
N ILE A 347 -13.18 27.74 4.92
CA ILE A 347 -11.87 28.34 5.22
C ILE A 347 -10.78 27.25 5.21
N PHE A 348 -11.03 26.12 5.87
CA PHE A 348 -10.10 24.99 5.88
C PHE A 348 -9.85 24.44 4.47
N SER A 349 -10.90 24.22 3.67
CA SER A 349 -10.76 23.69 2.32
C SER A 349 -9.97 24.61 1.39
N GLU A 350 -10.07 25.90 1.56
CA GLU A 350 -9.39 26.89 0.72
C GLU A 350 -7.94 27.17 1.16
N LYS A 351 -7.66 27.19 2.46
CA LYS A 351 -6.39 27.68 3.02
C LYS A 351 -5.51 26.57 3.62
N TYR A 352 -6.11 25.58 4.24
CA TYR A 352 -5.40 24.58 5.05
C TYR A 352 -5.38 23.18 4.42
N THR A 353 -5.85 23.01 3.20
CA THR A 353 -5.57 21.79 2.43
C THR A 353 -4.16 21.83 1.88
N THR A 354 -3.47 20.71 1.95
CA THR A 354 -2.23 20.55 1.18
C THR A 354 -2.56 20.78 -0.30
N LYS A 355 -2.01 21.86 -0.86
CA LYS A 355 -2.08 22.06 -2.31
C LYS A 355 -1.23 21.00 -2.97
N HIS A 356 -1.87 20.17 -3.76
CA HIS A 356 -1.21 19.31 -4.74
C HIS A 356 -0.73 20.13 -5.92
#